data_9ecefb6db634d68d4bbba542dfcedb33
#
_entry.id   9ecefb6db634d68d4bbba542dfcedb33
#
_cell.length_a   1.000
_cell.length_b   1.000
_cell.length_c   1.000
_cell.angle_alpha   90.00
_cell.angle_beta   90.00
_cell.angle_gamma   90.00
#
_symmetry.space_group_name_H-M   'P 1'
#
loop_
_entity.id
_entity.type
_entity.pdbx_description
1 polymer ?
#
loop_
_entity_poly.entity_id
_entity_poly.type
_entity_poly.pdbx_seq_one_letter_code
_entity_poly.pdbx_strand_id
1 'polypeptide(L)'
;ERIDLAAHQKAADYTLAKTRFGRFGLALETALLIGFTFGGGLQALHEFWITYTDGLTYGVALIFSVMFISAVLELPLSLYAQFRIEERFGFNRMTYGLFFSDLAKQTVLGALIGAPLLYAVLWLMSRMGDLWWLYVWLLWCTFNLLILFIYPTWIAPLFNKFTPLADAELTA
;
A
#
# COMPACT_ATOMS: atom_id res chain seq x y z
N GLU A 1 -12.58 -1.17 35.63
CA GLU A 1 -11.65 -0.04 35.34
C GLU A 1 -12.44 1.06 34.61
N ARG A 2 -12.60 2.23 35.27
CA ARG A 2 -13.28 3.39 34.65
C ARG A 2 -12.20 4.13 33.84
N ILE A 3 -12.37 4.16 32.53
CA ILE A 3 -11.49 4.95 31.62
C ILE A 3 -11.70 6.43 31.99
N ASP A 4 -10.62 7.16 32.19
CA ASP A 4 -10.66 8.58 32.55
C ASP A 4 -11.35 9.40 31.42
N LEU A 5 -12.17 10.36 31.81
CA LEU A 5 -12.90 11.23 30.87
C LEU A 5 -11.96 11.98 29.93
N ALA A 6 -10.78 12.38 30.40
CA ALA A 6 -9.76 13.04 29.57
C ALA A 6 -9.22 12.12 28.49
N ALA A 7 -9.02 10.82 28.77
CA ALA A 7 -8.62 9.83 27.80
C ALA A 7 -9.70 9.60 26.72
N HIS A 8 -10.97 9.57 27.12
CA HIS A 8 -12.10 9.48 26.21
C HIS A 8 -12.20 10.68 25.27
N GLN A 9 -12.04 11.90 25.79
CA GLN A 9 -12.05 13.12 24.98
C GLN A 9 -10.89 13.13 24.00
N LYS A 10 -9.68 12.78 24.43
CA LYS A 10 -8.50 12.68 23.54
C LYS A 10 -8.73 11.69 22.40
N ALA A 11 -9.32 10.52 22.69
CA ALA A 11 -9.64 9.51 21.66
C ALA A 11 -10.70 10.02 20.66
N ALA A 12 -11.72 10.72 21.13
CA ALA A 12 -12.74 11.33 20.30
C ALA A 12 -12.15 12.41 19.37
N ASP A 13 -11.33 13.32 19.93
CA ASP A 13 -10.68 14.39 19.18
C ASP A 13 -9.71 13.84 18.13
N TYR A 14 -8.95 12.79 18.45
CA TYR A 14 -8.09 12.10 17.50
C TYR A 14 -8.90 11.49 16.34
N THR A 15 -9.99 10.78 16.67
CA THR A 15 -10.86 10.18 15.66
C THR A 15 -11.46 11.23 14.74
N LEU A 16 -11.94 12.35 15.30
CA LEU A 16 -12.47 13.48 14.54
C LEU A 16 -11.41 14.10 13.61
N ALA A 17 -10.21 14.34 14.13
CA ALA A 17 -9.11 14.90 13.34
C ALA A 17 -8.74 13.97 12.18
N LYS A 18 -8.59 12.68 12.45
CA LYS A 18 -8.27 11.66 11.46
C LYS A 18 -9.37 11.51 10.40
N THR A 19 -10.64 11.49 10.82
CA THR A 19 -11.77 11.38 9.89
C THR A 19 -11.91 12.63 9.01
N ARG A 20 -11.74 13.83 9.58
CA ARG A 20 -11.75 15.07 8.80
C ARG A 20 -10.64 15.09 7.76
N PHE A 21 -9.44 14.70 8.15
CA PHE A 21 -8.31 14.64 7.24
C PHE A 21 -8.46 13.54 6.18
N GLY A 22 -9.01 12.38 6.55
CA GLY A 22 -9.30 11.29 5.63
C GLY A 22 -10.21 11.67 4.45
N ARG A 23 -11.08 12.69 4.64
CA ARG A 23 -11.90 13.24 3.54
C ARG A 23 -11.07 13.90 2.44
N PHE A 24 -9.93 14.51 2.80
CA PHE A 24 -8.99 15.06 1.80
C PHE A 24 -8.30 13.93 1.04
N GLY A 25 -7.93 12.85 1.72
CA GLY A 25 -7.41 11.64 1.07
C GLY A 25 -8.41 11.08 0.06
N LEU A 26 -9.65 10.86 0.50
CA LEU A 26 -10.72 10.37 -0.38
C LEU A 26 -10.98 11.30 -1.58
N ALA A 27 -10.95 12.61 -1.37
CA ALA A 27 -11.10 13.57 -2.46
C ALA A 27 -9.95 13.49 -3.47
N LEU A 28 -8.71 13.34 -2.99
CA LEU A 28 -7.53 13.13 -3.85
C LEU A 28 -7.63 11.82 -4.64
N GLU A 29 -7.93 10.71 -3.98
CA GLU A 29 -8.10 9.40 -4.62
C GLU A 29 -9.20 9.46 -5.70
N THR A 30 -10.33 10.12 -5.39
CA THR A 30 -11.41 10.31 -6.37
C THR A 30 -10.96 11.18 -7.55
N ALA A 31 -10.23 12.27 -7.28
CA ALA A 31 -9.69 13.13 -8.33
C ALA A 31 -8.68 12.39 -9.21
N LEU A 32 -7.82 11.56 -8.63
CA LEU A 32 -6.88 10.71 -9.36
C LEU A 32 -7.62 9.69 -10.25
N LEU A 33 -8.62 9.01 -9.69
CA LEU A 33 -9.46 8.09 -10.45
C LEU A 33 -10.10 8.77 -11.66
N ILE A 34 -10.71 9.93 -11.47
CA ILE A 34 -11.32 10.72 -12.54
C ILE A 34 -10.26 11.21 -13.54
N GLY A 35 -9.13 11.71 -13.04
CA GLY A 35 -8.01 12.17 -13.87
C GLY A 35 -7.42 11.07 -14.75
N PHE A 36 -7.22 9.88 -14.21
CA PHE A 36 -6.74 8.75 -14.98
C PHE A 36 -7.78 8.23 -15.98
N THR A 37 -9.04 8.09 -15.58
CA THR A 37 -10.08 7.47 -16.43
C THR A 37 -10.69 8.43 -17.42
N PHE A 38 -11.11 9.62 -16.99
CA PHE A 38 -11.81 10.62 -17.83
C PHE A 38 -10.92 11.80 -18.21
N GLY A 39 -9.88 12.10 -17.43
CA GLY A 39 -8.95 13.20 -17.67
C GLY A 39 -7.84 12.90 -18.68
N GLY A 40 -7.86 11.72 -19.32
CA GLY A 40 -6.84 11.33 -20.30
C GLY A 40 -5.52 10.85 -19.71
N GLY A 41 -5.42 10.68 -18.38
CA GLY A 41 -4.19 10.23 -17.71
C GLY A 41 -3.74 8.85 -18.17
N LEU A 42 -4.66 7.88 -18.30
CA LEU A 42 -4.35 6.56 -18.85
C LEU A 42 -3.96 6.63 -20.32
N GLN A 43 -4.59 7.53 -21.10
CA GLN A 43 -4.24 7.73 -22.49
C GLN A 43 -2.81 8.26 -22.64
N ALA A 44 -2.43 9.24 -21.86
CA ALA A 44 -1.07 9.80 -21.88
C ALA A 44 -0.01 8.74 -21.49
N LEU A 45 -0.29 7.93 -20.47
CA LEU A 45 0.59 6.81 -20.09
C LEU A 45 0.65 5.73 -21.17
N HIS A 46 -0.47 5.44 -21.83
CA HIS A 46 -0.51 4.52 -22.96
C HIS A 46 0.39 5.00 -24.11
N GLU A 47 0.21 6.24 -24.55
CA GLU A 47 1.01 6.84 -25.64
C GLU A 47 2.51 6.87 -25.31
N PHE A 48 2.84 7.14 -24.04
CA PHE A 48 4.22 7.10 -23.58
C PHE A 48 4.80 5.68 -23.66
N TRP A 49 4.15 4.70 -23.03
CA TRP A 49 4.72 3.35 -22.90
C TRP A 49 4.70 2.54 -24.18
N ILE A 50 3.73 2.73 -25.07
CA ILE A 50 3.67 2.02 -26.36
C ILE A 50 4.88 2.32 -27.26
N THR A 51 5.57 3.44 -26.99
CA THR A 51 6.78 3.83 -27.71
C THR A 51 8.02 3.04 -27.24
N TYR A 52 8.04 2.61 -25.97
CA TYR A 52 9.22 2.01 -25.35
C TYR A 52 9.09 0.52 -25.04
N THR A 53 7.87 0.02 -24.91
CA THR A 53 7.60 -1.37 -24.51
C THR A 53 6.40 -1.92 -25.25
N ASP A 54 6.36 -3.25 -25.39
CA ASP A 54 5.27 -3.99 -26.00
C ASP A 54 4.81 -5.16 -25.13
N GLY A 55 3.75 -5.83 -25.54
CA GLY A 55 3.23 -7.04 -24.94
C GLY A 55 2.92 -6.90 -23.45
N LEU A 56 3.32 -7.90 -22.66
CA LEU A 56 3.05 -7.98 -21.22
C LEU A 56 3.83 -6.92 -20.42
N THR A 57 5.03 -6.57 -20.86
CA THR A 57 5.88 -5.57 -20.21
C THR A 57 5.22 -4.19 -20.24
N TYR A 58 4.57 -3.84 -21.35
CA TYR A 58 3.76 -2.63 -21.46
C TYR A 58 2.68 -2.58 -20.37
N GLY A 59 1.91 -3.66 -20.22
CA GLY A 59 0.83 -3.71 -19.21
C GLY A 59 1.34 -3.54 -17.78
N VAL A 60 2.45 -4.18 -17.43
CA VAL A 60 3.11 -4.02 -16.13
C VAL A 60 3.59 -2.60 -15.92
N ALA A 61 4.27 -2.01 -16.91
CA ALA A 61 4.80 -0.65 -16.84
C ALA A 61 3.68 0.39 -16.67
N LEU A 62 2.58 0.23 -17.39
CA LEU A 62 1.42 1.10 -17.28
C LEU A 62 0.80 1.06 -15.87
N ILE A 63 0.55 -0.14 -15.32
CA ILE A 63 -0.01 -0.31 -13.98
C ILE A 63 0.92 0.27 -12.93
N PHE A 64 2.23 -0.03 -12.98
CA PHE A 64 3.20 0.54 -12.05
C PHE A 64 3.31 2.06 -12.13
N SER A 65 3.15 2.64 -13.32
CA SER A 65 3.16 4.10 -13.49
C SER A 65 1.97 4.75 -12.80
N VAL A 66 0.77 4.18 -12.93
CA VAL A 66 -0.42 4.66 -12.22
C VAL A 66 -0.20 4.57 -10.70
N MET A 67 0.28 3.43 -10.21
CA MET A 67 0.55 3.24 -8.78
C MET A 67 1.61 4.22 -8.26
N PHE A 68 2.69 4.42 -9.01
CA PHE A 68 3.77 5.33 -8.64
C PHE A 68 3.31 6.79 -8.58
N ILE A 69 2.57 7.25 -9.60
CA ILE A 69 2.04 8.62 -9.63
C ILE A 69 1.07 8.84 -8.46
N SER A 70 0.16 7.89 -8.21
CA SER A 70 -0.75 7.96 -7.06
C SER A 70 0.01 8.05 -5.74
N ALA A 71 0.99 7.17 -5.52
CA ALA A 71 1.81 7.17 -4.31
C ALA A 71 2.56 8.49 -4.10
N VAL A 72 3.12 9.08 -5.16
CA VAL A 72 3.82 10.38 -5.09
C VAL A 72 2.85 11.51 -4.74
N LEU A 73 1.63 11.51 -5.31
CA LEU A 73 0.63 12.53 -5.02
C LEU A 73 -0.01 12.38 -3.63
N GLU A 74 -0.06 11.16 -3.09
CA GLU A 74 -0.53 10.88 -1.72
C GLU A 74 0.56 11.11 -0.65
N LEU A 75 1.84 11.16 -1.03
CA LEU A 75 2.95 11.32 -0.11
C LEU A 75 2.84 12.55 0.81
N PRO A 76 2.46 13.76 0.35
CA PRO A 76 2.28 14.92 1.22
C PRO A 76 1.20 14.70 2.29
N LEU A 77 0.11 14.01 1.93
CA LEU A 77 -0.96 13.68 2.86
C LEU A 77 -0.49 12.69 3.93
N SER A 78 0.26 11.67 3.52
CA SER A 78 0.84 10.68 4.43
C SER A 78 1.83 11.33 5.42
N LEU A 79 2.68 12.24 4.93
CA LEU A 79 3.59 13.02 5.78
C LEU A 79 2.83 13.91 6.78
N TYR A 80 1.77 14.60 6.32
CA TYR A 80 0.96 15.42 7.20
C TYR A 80 0.24 14.59 8.26
N ALA A 81 -0.33 13.46 7.88
CA ALA A 81 -0.98 12.54 8.82
C ALA A 81 0.01 12.09 9.90
N GLN A 82 1.19 11.62 9.51
CA GLN A 82 2.19 11.07 10.42
C GLN A 82 2.82 12.14 11.32
N PHE A 83 3.29 13.26 10.75
CA PHE A 83 4.10 14.25 11.47
C PHE A 83 3.31 15.46 11.98
N ARG A 84 2.01 15.52 11.77
CA ARG A 84 1.15 16.58 12.32
C ARG A 84 0.00 16.01 13.14
N ILE A 85 -0.75 15.05 12.59
CA ILE A 85 -1.92 14.51 13.30
C ILE A 85 -1.45 13.54 14.38
N GLU A 86 -0.70 12.50 14.04
CA GLU A 86 -0.22 11.51 15.02
C GLU A 86 0.68 12.15 16.10
N GLU A 87 1.52 13.12 15.71
CA GLU A 87 2.38 13.84 16.66
C GLU A 87 1.59 14.70 17.63
N ARG A 88 0.56 15.41 17.17
CA ARG A 88 -0.31 16.24 18.03
C ARG A 88 -0.96 15.43 19.15
N PHE A 89 -1.31 14.19 18.88
CA PHE A 89 -1.93 13.31 19.88
C PHE A 89 -0.93 12.45 20.66
N GLY A 90 0.39 12.56 20.35
CA GLY A 90 1.45 11.83 21.04
C GLY A 90 1.58 10.37 20.61
N PHE A 91 1.05 10.00 19.44
CA PHE A 91 1.13 8.67 18.88
C PHE A 91 2.32 8.49 17.91
N ASN A 92 2.87 9.60 17.40
CA ASN A 92 4.02 9.54 16.52
C ASN A 92 5.30 9.19 17.28
N ARG A 93 5.95 8.10 16.89
CA ARG A 93 7.30 7.71 17.32
C ARG A 93 8.27 7.59 16.14
N MET A 94 7.83 7.98 14.94
CA MET A 94 8.56 7.83 13.70
C MET A 94 9.36 9.10 13.39
N THR A 95 10.61 8.93 12.98
CA THR A 95 11.43 10.03 12.44
C THR A 95 11.25 10.10 10.93
N TYR A 96 11.58 11.27 10.32
CA TYR A 96 11.55 11.42 8.86
C TYR A 96 12.48 10.41 8.16
N GLY A 97 13.67 10.15 8.72
CA GLY A 97 14.59 9.16 8.16
C GLY A 97 14.01 7.73 8.17
N LEU A 98 13.34 7.34 9.26
CA LEU A 98 12.66 6.05 9.35
C LEU A 98 11.50 5.97 8.37
N PHE A 99 10.69 7.03 8.26
CA PHE A 99 9.57 7.10 7.32
C PHE A 99 10.02 6.84 5.87
N PHE A 100 11.03 7.56 5.39
CA PHE A 100 11.53 7.39 4.03
C PHE A 100 12.26 6.06 3.82
N SER A 101 12.95 5.54 4.84
CA SER A 101 13.55 4.21 4.79
C SER A 101 12.49 3.12 4.64
N ASP A 102 11.41 3.21 5.40
CA ASP A 102 10.33 2.22 5.34
C ASP A 102 9.53 2.36 4.04
N LEU A 103 9.32 3.58 3.56
CA LEU A 103 8.72 3.83 2.24
C LEU A 103 9.55 3.19 1.12
N ALA A 104 10.88 3.37 1.15
CA ALA A 104 11.77 2.77 0.16
C ALA A 104 11.73 1.23 0.22
N LYS A 105 11.80 0.64 1.42
CA LYS A 105 11.69 -0.81 1.60
C LYS A 105 10.35 -1.34 1.08
N GLN A 106 9.23 -0.67 1.42
CA GLN A 106 7.89 -1.06 0.97
C GLN A 106 7.78 -0.97 -0.55
N THR A 107 8.31 0.08 -1.17
CA THR A 107 8.31 0.26 -2.62
C THR A 107 9.11 -0.83 -3.32
N VAL A 108 10.33 -1.11 -2.85
CA VAL A 108 11.18 -2.17 -3.41
C VAL A 108 10.55 -3.54 -3.24
N LEU A 109 10.06 -3.86 -2.04
CA LEU A 109 9.41 -5.13 -1.75
C LEU A 109 8.12 -5.29 -2.57
N GLY A 110 7.31 -4.23 -2.65
CA GLY A 110 6.10 -4.19 -3.46
C GLY A 110 6.38 -4.41 -4.95
N ALA A 111 7.46 -3.82 -5.47
CA ALA A 111 7.88 -4.03 -6.86
C ALA A 111 8.39 -5.47 -7.09
N LEU A 112 9.22 -5.99 -6.19
CA LEU A 112 9.79 -7.34 -6.29
C LEU A 112 8.71 -8.44 -6.27
N ILE A 113 7.66 -8.25 -5.47
CA ILE A 113 6.56 -9.20 -5.36
C ILE A 113 5.48 -8.90 -6.41
N GLY A 114 5.14 -7.62 -6.58
CA GLY A 114 4.04 -7.18 -7.42
C GLY A 114 4.33 -7.35 -8.93
N ALA A 115 5.56 -7.08 -9.38
CA ALA A 115 5.87 -7.18 -10.81
C ALA A 115 5.73 -8.61 -11.34
N PRO A 116 6.31 -9.66 -10.70
CA PRO A 116 6.09 -11.03 -11.14
C PRO A 116 4.62 -11.46 -11.08
N LEU A 117 3.90 -11.03 -10.04
CA LEU A 117 2.49 -11.35 -9.88
C LEU A 117 1.64 -10.72 -10.99
N LEU A 118 1.83 -9.43 -11.26
CA LEU A 118 1.15 -8.74 -12.36
C LEU A 118 1.49 -9.36 -13.72
N TYR A 119 2.76 -9.67 -13.94
CA TYR A 119 3.18 -10.35 -15.17
C TYR A 119 2.48 -11.70 -15.34
N ALA A 120 2.41 -12.51 -14.27
CA ALA A 120 1.70 -13.78 -14.27
C ALA A 120 0.20 -13.61 -14.55
N VAL A 121 -0.45 -12.63 -13.94
CA VAL A 121 -1.88 -12.32 -14.19
C VAL A 121 -2.10 -11.95 -15.65
N LEU A 122 -1.33 -11.01 -16.19
CA LEU A 122 -1.45 -10.57 -17.59
C LEU A 122 -1.16 -11.72 -18.55
N TRP A 123 -0.18 -12.58 -18.23
CA TRP A 123 0.13 -13.76 -19.02
C TRP A 123 -1.01 -14.76 -19.04
N LEU A 124 -1.62 -15.06 -17.88
CA LEU A 124 -2.79 -15.92 -17.78
C LEU A 124 -3.96 -15.35 -18.59
N MET A 125 -4.22 -14.04 -18.49
CA MET A 125 -5.27 -13.37 -19.28
C MET A 125 -5.05 -13.52 -20.78
N SER A 126 -3.80 -13.50 -21.23
CA SER A 126 -3.48 -13.59 -22.66
C SER A 126 -3.48 -15.02 -23.21
N ARG A 127 -3.36 -16.06 -22.35
CA ARG A 127 -3.15 -17.45 -22.76
C ARG A 127 -4.28 -18.41 -22.48
N MET A 128 -5.12 -18.15 -21.42
CA MET A 128 -6.07 -19.12 -20.89
C MET A 128 -7.49 -19.01 -21.47
N GLY A 129 -7.68 -18.20 -22.53
CA GLY A 129 -9.00 -18.04 -23.18
C GLY A 129 -10.11 -17.69 -22.19
N ASP A 130 -11.28 -18.29 -22.30
CA ASP A 130 -12.48 -17.94 -21.48
C ASP A 130 -12.33 -18.27 -20.00
N LEU A 131 -11.39 -19.15 -19.62
CA LEU A 131 -11.18 -19.56 -18.23
C LEU A 131 -10.07 -18.77 -17.52
N TRP A 132 -9.53 -17.70 -18.12
CA TRP A 132 -8.43 -16.91 -17.55
C TRP A 132 -8.71 -16.45 -16.12
N TRP A 133 -9.94 -16.07 -15.82
CA TRP A 133 -10.38 -15.59 -14.50
C TRP A 133 -10.24 -16.67 -13.41
N LEU A 134 -10.48 -17.94 -13.73
CA LEU A 134 -10.32 -19.06 -12.81
C LEU A 134 -8.86 -19.28 -12.46
N TYR A 135 -7.96 -19.24 -13.45
CA TYR A 135 -6.52 -19.37 -13.24
C TYR A 135 -5.96 -18.20 -12.44
N VAL A 136 -6.41 -16.97 -12.71
CA VAL A 136 -6.03 -15.79 -11.93
C VAL A 136 -6.53 -15.91 -10.49
N TRP A 137 -7.75 -16.41 -10.28
CA TRP A 137 -8.27 -16.66 -8.95
C TRP A 137 -7.45 -17.71 -8.18
N LEU A 138 -7.09 -18.82 -8.82
CA LEU A 138 -6.22 -19.84 -8.23
C LEU A 138 -4.83 -19.29 -7.90
N LEU A 139 -4.24 -18.53 -8.81
CA LEU A 139 -2.96 -17.83 -8.58
C LEU A 139 -3.08 -16.91 -7.35
N TRP A 140 -4.15 -16.13 -7.25
CA TRP A 140 -4.39 -15.22 -6.13
C TRP A 140 -4.56 -15.95 -4.80
N CYS A 141 -5.31 -17.04 -4.77
CA CYS A 141 -5.45 -17.88 -3.57
C CYS A 141 -4.11 -18.46 -3.14
N THR A 142 -3.35 -19.02 -4.07
CA THR A 142 -2.01 -19.58 -3.81
C THR A 142 -1.07 -18.49 -3.29
N PHE A 143 -1.07 -17.33 -3.91
CA PHE A 143 -0.26 -16.19 -3.49
C PHE A 143 -0.61 -15.76 -2.05
N ASN A 144 -1.90 -15.62 -1.71
CA ASN A 144 -2.30 -15.26 -0.35
C ASN A 144 -1.86 -16.30 0.69
N LEU A 145 -1.98 -17.58 0.37
CA LEU A 145 -1.49 -18.65 1.26
C LEU A 145 0.04 -18.56 1.45
N LEU A 146 0.79 -18.35 0.38
CA LEU A 146 2.24 -18.16 0.45
C LEU A 146 2.63 -16.95 1.31
N ILE A 147 1.96 -15.81 1.11
CA ILE A 147 2.21 -14.60 1.91
C ILE A 147 1.89 -14.84 3.39
N LEU A 148 0.84 -15.58 3.72
CA LEU A 148 0.49 -15.90 5.11
C LEU A 148 1.63 -16.61 5.83
N PHE A 149 2.39 -17.48 5.14
CA PHE A 149 3.55 -18.17 5.71
C PHE A 149 4.84 -17.33 5.65
N ILE A 150 5.05 -16.60 4.57
CA ILE A 150 6.28 -15.84 4.33
C ILE A 150 6.31 -14.55 5.14
N TYR A 151 5.16 -13.89 5.31
CA TYR A 151 5.07 -12.58 5.96
C TYR A 151 5.66 -12.55 7.37
N PRO A 152 5.26 -13.42 8.32
CA PRO A 152 5.78 -13.36 9.69
C PRO A 152 7.25 -13.71 9.81
N THR A 153 7.76 -14.59 8.93
CA THR A 153 9.12 -15.11 9.00
C THR A 153 10.13 -14.25 8.26
N TRP A 154 9.76 -13.66 7.13
CA TRP A 154 10.69 -12.97 6.23
C TRP A 154 10.39 -11.49 6.07
N ILE A 155 9.11 -11.11 5.95
CA ILE A 155 8.73 -9.73 5.65
C ILE A 155 8.68 -8.88 6.92
N ALA A 156 8.00 -9.36 7.96
CA ALA A 156 7.81 -8.60 9.19
C ALA A 156 9.14 -8.22 9.88
N PRO A 157 10.20 -9.06 9.91
CA PRO A 157 11.49 -8.69 10.50
C PRO A 157 12.24 -7.57 9.77
N LEU A 158 11.91 -7.29 8.50
CA LEU A 158 12.52 -6.16 7.75
C LEU A 158 12.07 -4.80 8.30
N PHE A 159 10.90 -4.76 8.92
CA PHE A 159 10.28 -3.52 9.44
C PHE A 159 10.30 -3.44 10.97
N ASN A 160 10.31 -4.59 11.66
CA ASN A 160 10.22 -4.64 13.12
C ASN A 160 11.30 -5.54 13.70
N LYS A 161 11.91 -5.09 14.81
CA LYS A 161 12.77 -5.93 15.63
C LYS A 161 11.90 -6.72 16.62
N PHE A 162 11.80 -8.02 16.44
CA PHE A 162 11.13 -8.90 17.38
C PHE A 162 12.09 -9.30 18.49
N THR A 163 11.72 -9.05 19.75
CA THR A 163 12.40 -9.57 20.92
C THR A 163 11.56 -10.71 21.50
N PRO A 164 12.18 -11.84 21.91
CA PRO A 164 11.45 -12.91 22.60
C PRO A 164 10.75 -12.36 23.83
N LEU A 165 9.55 -12.87 24.13
CA LEU A 165 8.87 -12.55 25.39
C LEU A 165 9.74 -13.03 26.55
N ALA A 166 10.11 -12.07 27.43
CA ALA A 166 10.90 -12.37 28.63
C ALA A 166 10.04 -12.86 29.81
N ASP A 167 8.72 -12.89 29.65
CA ASP A 167 7.77 -13.22 30.71
C ASP A 167 7.44 -14.71 30.69
N ALA A 168 7.90 -15.43 31.71
CA ALA A 168 7.72 -16.89 31.82
C ALA A 168 6.23 -17.29 32.04
N GLU A 169 5.39 -16.40 32.56
CA GLU A 169 3.95 -16.64 32.72
C GLU A 169 3.16 -16.60 31.41
N LEU A 170 3.69 -15.93 30.37
CA LEU A 170 3.03 -15.81 29.06
C LEU A 170 3.55 -16.85 28.02
N THR A 171 4.56 -17.63 28.38
CA THR A 171 5.15 -18.68 27.53
C THR A 171 4.70 -20.09 27.90
N ALA A 172 3.89 -20.25 28.95
CA ALA A 172 3.25 -21.49 29.35
C ALA A 172 1.83 -21.59 28.82
#